data_a4ecf6e3fdf8800a6ad820ce90a8869f
#
_entry.id   a4ecf6e3fdf8800a6ad820ce90a8869f
#
_cell.length_a   1.000
_cell.length_b   1.000
_cell.length_c   1.000
_cell.angle_alpha   90.00
_cell.angle_beta   90.00
_cell.angle_gamma   90.00
#
_symmetry.space_group_name_H-M   'P 1'
#
loop_
_entity.id
_entity.type
_entity.pdbx_description
1 polymer ?
#
loop_
_entity_poly.entity_id
_entity_poly.type
_entity_poly.pdbx_seq_one_letter_code
_entity_poly.pdbx_strand_id
1 'polypeptide(L)'
;MKKAIVILCAWMTLAGCASIEQARTLPDDPDFAPILPEMEETPIVPTGSLFKANYVNNIYSDSKAHRVGDIISVILSESTQANKNAKTELKKANSALLDPVTGFGAVPIKINNDAIQFGLNQTSDFKGDSKSNQGNSLSGNISVHVLRVLPNGNLMIRGEKWMSLNNGDEYIRLTGIIRAQDISSGNTIVSSKVANARIQYAGTGAFAEVQEQGWLSKFFSSSWWPL
;
A
#
# COMPACT_ATOMS: atom_id res chain seq x y z
N MET A 1 -25.60 4.29 -42.58
CA MET A 1 -24.90 3.26 -41.83
C MET A 1 -23.44 3.62 -41.53
N LYS A 2 -22.60 3.99 -42.48
CA LYS A 2 -21.17 4.36 -42.22
C LYS A 2 -20.99 5.53 -41.26
N LYS A 3 -21.84 6.57 -41.32
CA LYS A 3 -21.77 7.74 -40.35
C LYS A 3 -22.16 7.36 -38.93
N ALA A 4 -23.09 6.42 -38.74
CA ALA A 4 -23.48 5.96 -37.40
C ALA A 4 -22.39 5.13 -36.72
N ILE A 5 -21.64 4.35 -37.50
CA ILE A 5 -20.49 3.55 -36.97
C ILE A 5 -19.35 4.48 -36.51
N VAL A 6 -19.06 5.54 -37.27
CA VAL A 6 -18.02 6.53 -36.90
C VAL A 6 -18.39 7.26 -35.61
N ILE A 7 -19.67 7.63 -35.44
CA ILE A 7 -20.14 8.30 -34.23
C ILE A 7 -20.09 7.33 -33.04
N LEU A 8 -20.41 6.06 -33.21
CA LEU A 8 -20.34 5.04 -32.16
C LEU A 8 -18.88 4.78 -31.74
N CYS A 9 -17.95 4.70 -32.68
CA CYS A 9 -16.51 4.59 -32.39
C CYS A 9 -15.97 5.83 -31.66
N ALA A 10 -16.39 7.03 -32.06
CA ALA A 10 -16.00 8.27 -31.39
C ALA A 10 -16.54 8.34 -29.93
N TRP A 11 -17.73 7.82 -29.66
CA TRP A 11 -18.28 7.70 -28.31
C TRP A 11 -17.56 6.67 -27.44
N MET A 12 -17.12 5.56 -28.03
CA MET A 12 -16.34 4.54 -27.31
C MET A 12 -14.95 5.05 -26.89
N THR A 13 -14.34 5.93 -27.68
CA THR A 13 -13.03 6.52 -27.31
C THR A 13 -13.11 7.58 -26.21
N LEU A 14 -14.26 8.20 -26.00
CA LEU A 14 -14.46 9.18 -24.92
C LEU A 14 -14.73 8.54 -23.54
N ALA A 15 -15.15 7.28 -23.49
CA ALA A 15 -15.48 6.58 -22.23
C ALA A 15 -14.26 5.99 -21.49
N GLY A 16 -13.04 6.19 -21.96
CA GLY A 16 -11.88 5.40 -21.59
C GLY A 16 -10.85 6.01 -20.67
N CYS A 17 -11.14 6.97 -19.80
CA CYS A 17 -10.19 7.40 -18.79
C CYS A 17 -10.88 7.81 -17.48
N ALA A 18 -11.49 6.86 -16.78
CA ALA A 18 -11.65 7.01 -15.34
C ALA A 18 -10.29 6.65 -14.71
N SER A 19 -9.44 7.64 -14.47
CA SER A 19 -8.29 7.48 -13.59
C SER A 19 -8.85 7.09 -12.23
N ILE A 20 -8.52 5.88 -11.75
CA ILE A 20 -8.75 5.51 -10.36
C ILE A 20 -7.84 6.41 -9.55
N GLU A 21 -8.39 7.51 -9.09
CA GLU A 21 -7.74 8.39 -8.14
C GLU A 21 -7.53 7.56 -6.86
N GLN A 22 -6.29 7.18 -6.61
CA GLN A 22 -5.95 6.53 -5.35
C GLN A 22 -6.41 7.47 -4.24
N ALA A 23 -7.25 6.97 -3.34
CA ALA A 23 -7.78 7.73 -2.22
C ALA A 23 -6.62 8.42 -1.48
N ARG A 24 -6.46 9.72 -1.68
CA ARG A 24 -5.48 10.53 -0.97
C ARG A 24 -5.85 10.51 0.50
N THR A 25 -4.88 10.15 1.33
CA THR A 25 -5.02 10.27 2.78
C THR A 25 -5.20 11.75 3.12
N LEU A 26 -6.29 12.08 3.78
CA LEU A 26 -6.61 13.46 4.19
C LEU A 26 -6.06 13.73 5.59
N PRO A 27 -5.61 14.98 5.88
CA PRO A 27 -5.14 15.35 7.21
C PRO A 27 -6.21 15.24 8.30
N ASP A 28 -7.49 15.40 7.94
CA ASP A 28 -8.63 15.35 8.87
C ASP A 28 -9.38 14.02 8.79
N ASP A 29 -8.66 12.90 8.72
CA ASP A 29 -9.25 11.57 8.70
C ASP A 29 -9.93 11.30 10.05
N PRO A 30 -11.27 11.11 10.10
CA PRO A 30 -12.01 10.88 11.34
C PRO A 30 -11.52 9.64 12.10
N ASP A 31 -10.93 8.68 11.43
CA ASP A 31 -10.36 7.50 12.07
C ASP A 31 -9.14 7.84 12.94
N PHE A 32 -8.42 8.92 12.64
CA PHE A 32 -7.26 9.37 13.39
C PHE A 32 -7.53 10.59 14.28
N ALA A 33 -8.78 11.04 14.33
CA ALA A 33 -9.17 12.12 15.22
C ALA A 33 -8.81 11.81 16.68
N PRO A 34 -8.41 12.83 17.47
CA PRO A 34 -8.11 12.65 18.89
C PRO A 34 -9.32 12.11 19.63
N ILE A 35 -9.11 11.08 20.44
CA ILE A 35 -10.17 10.53 21.31
C ILE A 35 -10.18 11.36 22.58
N LEU A 36 -11.23 12.12 22.75
CA LEU A 36 -11.52 12.77 24.01
C LEU A 36 -12.20 11.73 24.92
N PRO A 37 -11.67 11.49 26.15
CA PRO A 37 -12.36 10.63 27.10
C PRO A 37 -13.77 11.20 27.35
N GLU A 38 -14.77 10.37 27.12
CA GLU A 38 -16.14 10.73 27.44
C GLU A 38 -16.21 10.90 28.97
N MET A 39 -16.53 12.12 29.42
CA MET A 39 -16.81 12.34 30.83
C MET A 39 -18.16 11.67 31.13
N GLU A 40 -18.12 10.41 31.57
CA GLU A 40 -19.30 9.77 32.11
C GLU A 40 -19.76 10.60 33.31
N GLU A 41 -20.82 11.35 33.16
CA GLU A 41 -21.61 11.86 34.28
C GLU A 41 -22.24 10.65 34.99
N THR A 42 -21.40 9.92 35.75
CA THR A 42 -21.92 8.87 36.60
C THR A 42 -22.86 9.54 37.61
N PRO A 43 -24.15 9.20 37.62
CA PRO A 43 -25.07 9.77 38.61
C PRO A 43 -24.49 9.53 40.02
N ILE A 44 -24.38 10.58 40.80
CA ILE A 44 -23.86 10.50 42.15
C ILE A 44 -24.87 9.66 42.96
N VAL A 45 -24.65 8.36 43.02
CA VAL A 45 -25.38 7.48 43.95
C VAL A 45 -24.76 7.75 45.32
N PRO A 46 -25.50 8.29 46.29
CA PRO A 46 -24.99 8.59 47.61
C PRO A 46 -24.73 7.29 48.36
N THR A 47 -23.58 6.69 48.17
CA THR A 47 -23.12 5.47 48.88
C THR A 47 -22.47 5.78 50.19
N GLY A 48 -22.34 7.05 50.59
CA GLY A 48 -21.58 7.48 51.77
C GLY A 48 -20.07 7.33 51.67
N SER A 49 -19.57 6.81 50.55
CA SER A 49 -18.14 6.67 50.29
C SER A 49 -17.61 7.81 49.42
N LEU A 50 -16.52 8.45 49.86
CA LEU A 50 -15.75 9.41 49.07
C LEU A 50 -14.86 8.70 48.02
N PHE A 51 -14.78 7.38 48.06
CA PHE A 51 -13.93 6.57 47.20
C PHE A 51 -14.64 6.30 45.86
N LYS A 52 -14.08 6.81 44.78
CA LYS A 52 -14.50 6.49 43.39
C LYS A 52 -13.40 5.68 42.74
N ALA A 53 -13.64 4.39 42.51
CA ALA A 53 -12.66 3.46 41.92
C ALA A 53 -12.13 3.92 40.57
N ASN A 54 -12.94 4.63 39.78
CA ASN A 54 -12.56 5.13 38.46
C ASN A 54 -11.62 6.36 38.49
N TYR A 55 -11.50 7.03 39.61
CA TYR A 55 -10.66 8.25 39.79
C TYR A 55 -9.45 8.03 40.69
N VAL A 56 -9.30 6.85 41.26
CA VAL A 56 -8.17 6.55 42.15
C VAL A 56 -6.91 6.36 41.33
N ASN A 57 -6.02 7.34 41.39
CA ASN A 57 -4.63 7.11 41.04
C ASN A 57 -4.01 6.40 42.27
N ASN A 58 -3.58 5.15 42.05
CA ASN A 58 -2.83 4.43 43.07
C ASN A 58 -1.54 5.23 43.39
N ILE A 59 -1.43 5.78 44.57
CA ILE A 59 -0.29 6.59 45.03
C ILE A 59 1.03 5.80 44.93
N TYR A 60 0.96 4.49 44.94
CA TYR A 60 2.09 3.56 44.87
C TYR A 60 2.29 2.87 43.51
N SER A 61 1.51 3.23 42.51
CA SER A 61 1.72 2.68 41.16
C SER A 61 2.37 3.72 40.24
N ASP A 62 3.23 3.24 39.35
CA ASP A 62 3.75 4.06 38.27
C ASP A 62 2.57 4.68 37.47
N SER A 63 2.67 5.94 37.13
CA SER A 63 1.67 6.65 36.30
C SER A 63 1.77 6.23 34.83
N LYS A 64 1.65 4.90 34.58
CA LYS A 64 1.67 4.37 33.22
C LYS A 64 0.32 4.52 32.56
N ALA A 65 0.33 4.81 31.29
CA ALA A 65 -0.87 4.85 30.46
C ALA A 65 -1.59 3.49 30.48
N HIS A 66 -2.86 3.49 30.86
CA HIS A 66 -3.70 2.29 31.00
C HIS A 66 -5.18 2.54 30.70
N ARG A 67 -5.55 3.79 30.40
CA ARG A 67 -6.94 4.20 30.13
C ARG A 67 -7.10 4.65 28.69
N VAL A 68 -8.32 4.60 28.19
CA VAL A 68 -8.69 5.19 26.90
C VAL A 68 -8.41 6.69 26.95
N GLY A 69 -7.76 7.20 25.91
CA GLY A 69 -7.34 8.60 25.82
C GLY A 69 -5.93 8.88 26.36
N ASP A 70 -5.32 7.96 27.13
CA ASP A 70 -3.94 8.16 27.59
C ASP A 70 -2.98 8.25 26.41
N ILE A 71 -1.92 9.04 26.57
CA ILE A 71 -0.92 9.31 25.55
C ILE A 71 0.37 8.52 25.84
N ILE A 72 0.90 7.90 24.82
CA ILE A 72 2.12 7.11 24.85
C ILE A 72 3.04 7.58 23.72
N SER A 73 4.32 7.76 24.03
CA SER A 73 5.33 8.08 23.02
C SER A 73 5.95 6.78 22.47
N VAL A 74 5.81 6.55 21.18
CA VAL A 74 6.42 5.40 20.49
C VAL A 74 7.70 5.85 19.82
N ILE A 75 8.82 5.22 20.19
CA ILE A 75 10.12 5.41 19.55
C ILE A 75 10.16 4.50 18.34
N LEU A 76 10.14 5.10 17.15
CA LEU A 76 10.27 4.39 15.88
C LEU A 76 11.72 4.02 15.64
N SER A 77 11.98 2.74 15.43
CA SER A 77 13.28 2.20 15.09
C SER A 77 13.08 0.98 14.18
N GLU A 78 12.78 1.28 12.93
CA GLU A 78 12.50 0.26 11.91
C GLU A 78 13.63 0.21 10.90
N SER A 79 14.10 -1.00 10.59
CA SER A 79 15.08 -1.25 9.53
C SER A 79 14.66 -2.49 8.77
N THR A 80 14.39 -2.31 7.48
CA THR A 80 13.97 -3.40 6.61
C THR A 80 14.95 -3.51 5.45
N GLN A 81 15.50 -4.71 5.24
CA GLN A 81 16.31 -5.05 4.08
C GLN A 81 15.61 -6.13 3.28
N ALA A 82 15.26 -5.83 2.06
CA ALA A 82 14.63 -6.77 1.14
C ALA A 82 15.54 -7.03 -0.05
N ASN A 83 15.97 -8.29 -0.22
CA ASN A 83 16.71 -8.76 -1.39
C ASN A 83 15.74 -9.58 -2.25
N LYS A 84 15.39 -9.08 -3.41
CA LYS A 84 14.49 -9.76 -4.34
C LYS A 84 15.26 -10.18 -5.58
N ASN A 85 15.32 -11.50 -5.81
CA ASN A 85 15.88 -12.09 -7.02
C ASN A 85 14.73 -12.73 -7.80
N ALA A 86 14.46 -12.26 -9.01
CA ALA A 86 13.51 -12.86 -9.90
C ALA A 86 14.22 -13.31 -11.17
N LYS A 87 14.10 -14.60 -11.51
CA LYS A 87 14.56 -15.17 -12.77
C LYS A 87 13.34 -15.62 -13.54
N THR A 88 13.18 -15.10 -14.73
CA THR A 88 12.11 -15.50 -15.65
C THR A 88 12.73 -16.04 -16.90
N GLU A 89 12.46 -17.32 -17.21
CA GLU A 89 12.79 -17.93 -18.50
C GLU A 89 11.49 -18.19 -19.23
N LEU A 90 11.32 -17.57 -20.37
CA LEU A 90 10.20 -17.82 -21.27
C LEU A 90 10.75 -18.35 -22.60
N LYS A 91 10.47 -19.61 -22.89
CA LYS A 91 10.80 -20.23 -24.19
C LYS A 91 9.53 -20.37 -24.97
N LYS A 92 9.43 -19.72 -26.11
CA LYS A 92 8.32 -19.84 -27.02
C LYS A 92 8.85 -20.34 -28.35
N ALA A 93 8.46 -21.56 -28.73
CA ALA A 93 8.72 -22.11 -30.04
C ALA A 93 7.40 -22.17 -30.79
N ASN A 94 7.27 -21.41 -31.86
CA ASN A 94 6.14 -21.45 -32.75
C ASN A 94 6.67 -21.99 -34.09
N SER A 95 6.12 -23.13 -34.55
CA SER A 95 6.29 -23.63 -35.90
C SER A 95 4.94 -23.57 -36.61
N ALA A 96 4.82 -22.75 -37.60
CA ALA A 96 3.67 -22.73 -38.49
C ALA A 96 4.13 -23.20 -39.88
N LEU A 97 3.66 -24.35 -40.26
CA LEU A 97 3.78 -24.85 -41.65
C LEU A 97 2.49 -24.45 -42.34
N LEU A 98 2.59 -23.58 -43.33
CA LEU A 98 1.49 -23.28 -44.20
C LEU A 98 1.47 -24.34 -45.33
N ASP A 99 0.28 -24.86 -45.62
CA ASP A 99 0.10 -25.76 -46.73
C ASP A 99 0.62 -25.14 -48.05
N PRO A 100 1.12 -25.96 -49.00
CA PRO A 100 1.63 -25.46 -50.25
C PRO A 100 0.61 -24.58 -50.96
N VAL A 101 1.05 -23.43 -51.48
CA VAL A 101 0.19 -22.56 -52.27
C VAL A 101 -0.33 -23.33 -53.49
N THR A 102 -1.66 -23.54 -53.53
CA THR A 102 -2.31 -24.24 -54.64
C THR A 102 -2.91 -23.26 -55.64
N GLY A 103 -2.68 -23.48 -56.91
CA GLY A 103 -3.31 -22.73 -58.01
C GLY A 103 -4.72 -23.23 -58.33
N PHE A 104 -5.31 -22.73 -59.41
CA PHE A 104 -6.64 -23.08 -59.84
C PHE A 104 -6.70 -24.62 -60.14
N GLY A 105 -7.53 -25.36 -59.41
CA GLY A 105 -7.64 -26.82 -59.53
C GLY A 105 -6.91 -27.60 -58.42
N ALA A 106 -6.55 -26.97 -57.29
CA ALA A 106 -5.87 -27.58 -56.13
C ALA A 106 -4.50 -28.24 -56.45
N VAL A 107 -3.83 -27.80 -57.48
CA VAL A 107 -2.48 -28.27 -57.85
C VAL A 107 -1.45 -27.35 -57.17
N PRO A 108 -0.44 -27.91 -56.47
CA PRO A 108 0.61 -27.08 -55.85
C PRO A 108 1.40 -26.33 -56.93
N ILE A 109 1.59 -25.02 -56.71
CA ILE A 109 2.44 -24.21 -57.59
C ILE A 109 3.90 -24.61 -57.32
N LYS A 110 4.59 -25.08 -58.38
CA LYS A 110 5.99 -25.51 -58.32
C LYS A 110 6.86 -24.52 -59.06
N ILE A 111 7.98 -24.14 -58.47
CA ILE A 111 9.09 -23.47 -59.17
C ILE A 111 10.26 -24.45 -59.17
N ASN A 112 10.78 -24.77 -60.35
CA ASN A 112 11.90 -25.72 -60.53
C ASN A 112 11.65 -27.11 -59.91
N ASN A 113 10.44 -27.67 -60.06
CA ASN A 113 10.00 -28.95 -59.51
C ASN A 113 9.74 -29.03 -58.00
N ASP A 114 10.00 -27.95 -57.23
CA ASP A 114 9.73 -27.85 -55.81
C ASP A 114 8.45 -27.03 -55.53
N ALA A 115 7.62 -27.54 -54.63
CA ALA A 115 6.40 -26.84 -54.21
C ALA A 115 6.77 -25.62 -53.32
N ILE A 116 6.16 -24.48 -53.58
CA ILE A 116 6.37 -23.28 -52.76
C ILE A 116 5.67 -23.50 -51.41
N GLN A 117 6.46 -23.70 -50.37
CA GLN A 117 6.01 -23.79 -48.98
C GLN A 117 6.57 -22.62 -48.19
N PHE A 118 5.71 -21.93 -47.48
CA PHE A 118 6.14 -20.92 -46.52
C PHE A 118 6.15 -21.54 -45.10
N GLY A 119 7.32 -21.82 -44.60
CA GLY A 119 7.54 -22.26 -43.23
C GLY A 119 8.04 -21.07 -42.37
N LEU A 120 7.28 -20.67 -41.38
CA LEU A 120 7.73 -19.72 -40.36
C LEU A 120 8.14 -20.50 -39.11
N ASN A 121 9.44 -20.62 -38.89
CA ASN A 121 9.98 -21.12 -37.65
C ASN A 121 10.47 -19.93 -36.83
N GLN A 122 9.72 -19.60 -35.79
CA GLN A 122 10.13 -18.54 -34.88
C GLN A 122 10.41 -19.16 -33.51
N THR A 123 11.67 -19.07 -33.08
CA THR A 123 12.08 -19.43 -31.74
C THR A 123 12.42 -18.12 -31.01
N SER A 124 11.70 -17.82 -29.94
CA SER A 124 11.97 -16.68 -29.08
C SER A 124 12.36 -17.19 -27.72
N ASP A 125 13.60 -16.90 -27.30
CA ASP A 125 14.12 -17.17 -25.97
C ASP A 125 14.23 -15.84 -25.22
N PHE A 126 13.40 -15.66 -24.21
CA PHE A 126 13.50 -14.51 -23.32
C PHE A 126 14.04 -14.95 -21.97
N LYS A 127 15.16 -14.36 -21.56
CA LYS A 127 15.79 -14.55 -20.24
C LYS A 127 15.82 -13.20 -19.55
N GLY A 128 15.05 -13.06 -18.47
CA GLY A 128 15.04 -11.89 -17.64
C GLY A 128 15.61 -12.21 -16.26
N ASP A 129 16.77 -11.61 -15.91
CA ASP A 129 17.32 -11.62 -14.55
C ASP A 129 17.09 -10.25 -13.92
N SER A 130 16.28 -10.21 -12.86
CA SER A 130 16.04 -9.00 -12.09
C SER A 130 16.55 -9.19 -10.67
N LYS A 131 17.46 -8.31 -10.24
CA LYS A 131 17.94 -8.21 -8.86
C LYS A 131 17.53 -6.85 -8.33
N SER A 132 16.78 -6.84 -7.25
CA SER A 132 16.42 -5.61 -6.54
C SER A 132 16.84 -5.73 -5.08
N ASN A 133 17.67 -4.80 -4.63
CA ASN A 133 18.05 -4.65 -3.25
C ASN A 133 17.40 -3.37 -2.75
N GLN A 134 16.52 -3.49 -1.77
CA GLN A 134 15.85 -2.35 -1.16
C GLN A 134 16.11 -2.34 0.34
N GLY A 135 16.63 -1.24 0.83
CA GLY A 135 16.81 -0.98 2.26
C GLY A 135 16.04 0.25 2.66
N ASN A 136 15.16 0.11 3.64
CA ASN A 136 14.41 1.23 4.22
C ASN A 136 14.72 1.32 5.70
N SER A 137 14.97 2.53 6.19
CA SER A 137 15.11 2.81 7.62
C SER A 137 14.18 3.95 8.01
N LEU A 138 13.49 3.79 9.12
CA LEU A 138 12.62 4.80 9.70
C LEU A 138 12.95 4.95 11.18
N SER A 139 13.37 6.14 11.57
CA SER A 139 13.70 6.48 12.96
C SER A 139 13.02 7.79 13.36
N GLY A 140 12.55 7.87 14.57
CA GLY A 140 11.87 9.05 15.10
C GLY A 140 11.01 8.71 16.30
N ASN A 141 10.12 9.63 16.66
CA ASN A 141 9.14 9.41 17.71
C ASN A 141 7.78 9.95 17.29
N ILE A 142 6.75 9.23 17.68
CA ILE A 142 5.35 9.60 17.47
C ILE A 142 4.57 9.41 18.78
N SER A 143 3.75 10.39 19.11
CA SER A 143 2.79 10.25 20.20
C SER A 143 1.50 9.64 19.69
N VAL A 144 1.03 8.63 20.40
CA VAL A 144 -0.19 7.90 20.10
C VAL A 144 -1.11 7.91 21.30
N HIS A 145 -2.39 7.76 21.11
CA HIS A 145 -3.35 7.63 22.19
C HIS A 145 -3.90 6.21 22.26
N VAL A 146 -4.35 5.83 23.44
CA VAL A 146 -5.02 4.56 23.69
C VAL A 146 -6.45 4.66 23.19
N LEU A 147 -6.76 3.88 22.14
CA LEU A 147 -8.08 3.79 21.54
C LEU A 147 -9.04 2.95 22.38
N ARG A 148 -8.53 1.84 22.90
CA ARG A 148 -9.32 0.86 23.65
C ARG A 148 -8.42 -0.02 24.50
N VAL A 149 -8.91 -0.38 25.68
CA VAL A 149 -8.30 -1.39 26.54
C VAL A 149 -8.97 -2.72 26.25
N LEU A 150 -8.20 -3.73 25.92
CA LEU A 150 -8.68 -5.08 25.64
C LEU A 150 -8.93 -5.86 26.93
N PRO A 151 -9.79 -6.89 26.93
CA PRO A 151 -10.11 -7.68 28.14
C PRO A 151 -8.88 -8.33 28.80
N ASN A 152 -7.81 -8.57 28.04
CA ASN A 152 -6.55 -9.13 28.53
C ASN A 152 -5.58 -8.06 29.10
N GLY A 153 -6.02 -6.81 29.20
CA GLY A 153 -5.20 -5.69 29.66
C GLY A 153 -4.24 -5.10 28.64
N ASN A 154 -4.25 -5.59 27.39
CA ASN A 154 -3.49 -4.95 26.31
C ASN A 154 -4.18 -3.69 25.84
N LEU A 155 -3.40 -2.76 25.31
CA LEU A 155 -3.88 -1.46 24.84
C LEU A 155 -3.82 -1.41 23.32
N MET A 156 -4.92 -1.07 22.68
CA MET A 156 -4.94 -0.72 21.27
C MET A 156 -4.59 0.75 21.13
N ILE A 157 -3.55 1.04 20.35
CA ILE A 157 -3.03 2.39 20.16
C ILE A 157 -3.20 2.86 18.74
N ARG A 158 -3.39 4.16 18.58
CA ARG A 158 -3.46 4.85 17.28
C ARG A 158 -2.92 6.27 17.43
N GLY A 159 -2.23 6.73 16.40
CA GLY A 159 -1.80 8.11 16.33
C GLY A 159 -1.34 8.48 14.93
N GLU A 160 -1.40 9.75 14.64
CA GLU A 160 -0.83 10.33 13.44
C GLU A 160 -0.05 11.60 13.77
N LYS A 161 0.92 11.91 12.92
CA LYS A 161 1.71 13.13 13.00
C LYS A 161 1.87 13.69 11.60
N TRP A 162 1.39 14.88 11.40
CA TRP A 162 1.56 15.64 10.18
C TRP A 162 2.70 16.65 10.34
N MET A 163 3.48 16.79 9.28
CA MET A 163 4.57 17.75 9.18
C MET A 163 4.46 18.45 7.83
N SER A 164 4.28 19.77 7.87
CA SER A 164 4.30 20.57 6.65
C SER A 164 5.71 21.08 6.42
N LEU A 165 6.29 20.71 5.29
CA LEU A 165 7.61 21.12 4.83
C LEU A 165 7.46 21.99 3.59
N ASN A 166 8.52 22.71 3.22
CA ASN A 166 8.48 23.70 2.13
C ASN A 166 7.94 23.16 0.79
N ASN A 167 8.05 21.85 0.55
CA ASN A 167 7.69 21.22 -0.72
C ASN A 167 6.50 20.26 -0.62
N GLY A 168 5.78 20.24 0.48
CA GLY A 168 4.63 19.35 0.69
C GLY A 168 4.42 18.96 2.13
N ASP A 169 3.36 18.24 2.36
CA ASP A 169 3.02 17.70 3.66
C ASP A 169 3.46 16.24 3.76
N GLU A 170 4.07 15.90 4.86
CA GLU A 170 4.45 14.53 5.20
C GLU A 170 3.67 14.07 6.43
N TYR A 171 3.33 12.79 6.47
CA TYR A 171 2.65 12.23 7.62
C TYR A 171 3.18 10.85 7.99
N ILE A 172 3.07 10.57 9.28
CA ILE A 172 3.32 9.25 9.86
C ILE A 172 2.07 8.84 10.59
N ARG A 173 1.58 7.63 10.32
CA ARG A 173 0.47 6.98 11.03
C ARG A 173 0.97 5.70 11.67
N LEU A 174 0.57 5.48 12.89
CA LEU A 174 0.87 4.26 13.63
C LEU A 174 -0.40 3.71 14.26
N THR A 175 -0.66 2.43 14.04
CA THR A 175 -1.67 1.67 14.77
C THR A 175 -1.07 0.35 15.23
N GLY A 176 -1.54 -0.17 16.35
CA GLY A 176 -1.07 -1.45 16.86
C GLY A 176 -1.63 -1.79 18.24
N ILE A 177 -1.09 -2.85 18.80
CA ILE A 177 -1.47 -3.34 20.13
C ILE A 177 -0.20 -3.44 20.98
N ILE A 178 -0.25 -2.92 22.21
CA ILE A 178 0.86 -2.96 23.14
C ILE A 178 0.43 -3.60 24.46
N ARG A 179 1.39 -4.16 25.16
CA ARG A 179 1.17 -4.64 26.52
C ARG A 179 1.45 -3.51 27.51
N ALA A 180 0.57 -3.31 28.48
CA ALA A 180 0.74 -2.26 29.50
C ALA A 180 2.06 -2.38 30.26
N GLN A 181 2.54 -3.61 30.48
CA GLN A 181 3.82 -3.87 31.18
C GLN A 181 5.06 -3.44 30.37
N ASP A 182 4.98 -3.35 29.05
CA ASP A 182 6.11 -2.95 28.19
C ASP A 182 6.28 -1.43 28.11
N ILE A 183 5.31 -0.67 28.64
CA ILE A 183 5.37 0.77 28.75
C ILE A 183 6.33 1.13 29.87
N SER A 184 7.29 2.00 29.60
CA SER A 184 8.19 2.53 30.61
C SER A 184 7.48 3.49 31.56
N SER A 185 8.12 3.84 32.68
CA SER A 185 7.61 4.85 33.62
C SER A 185 7.43 6.23 33.01
N GLY A 186 8.16 6.54 31.92
CA GLY A 186 8.01 7.77 31.15
C GLY A 186 6.96 7.68 30.03
N ASN A 187 6.04 6.71 30.06
CA ASN A 187 5.05 6.48 29.01
C ASN A 187 5.65 6.36 27.61
N THR A 188 6.80 5.69 27.50
CA THR A 188 7.48 5.43 26.24
C THR A 188 7.53 3.95 25.93
N ILE A 189 7.50 3.59 24.65
CA ILE A 189 7.66 2.21 24.16
C ILE A 189 8.40 2.23 22.82
N VAL A 190 9.17 1.18 22.53
CA VAL A 190 9.84 1.03 21.24
C VAL A 190 8.90 0.34 20.24
N SER A 191 8.92 0.75 18.98
CA SER A 191 8.04 0.22 17.93
C SER A 191 8.15 -1.29 17.75
N SER A 192 9.32 -1.88 17.99
CA SER A 192 9.54 -3.33 17.93
C SER A 192 8.72 -4.15 18.94
N LYS A 193 8.18 -3.50 20.00
CA LYS A 193 7.29 -4.12 20.99
C LYS A 193 5.81 -3.93 20.69
N VAL A 194 5.49 -3.24 19.61
CA VAL A 194 4.11 -3.03 19.15
C VAL A 194 3.68 -4.23 18.31
N ALA A 195 2.74 -4.98 18.80
CA ALA A 195 2.16 -6.10 18.05
C ALA A 195 1.20 -5.60 16.98
N ASN A 196 1.16 -6.29 15.83
CA ASN A 196 0.34 -5.91 14.67
C ASN A 196 0.53 -4.44 14.26
N ALA A 197 1.78 -3.97 14.36
CA ALA A 197 2.12 -2.59 14.02
C ALA A 197 1.86 -2.32 12.54
N ARG A 198 1.13 -1.26 12.26
CA ARG A 198 1.00 -0.69 10.92
C ARG A 198 1.57 0.71 10.97
N ILE A 199 2.73 0.87 10.35
CA ILE A 199 3.41 2.14 10.25
C ILE A 199 3.29 2.58 8.80
N GLN A 200 2.70 3.73 8.58
CA GLN A 200 2.53 4.33 7.28
C GLN A 200 3.24 5.68 7.27
N TYR A 201 4.20 5.84 6.38
CA TYR A 201 4.87 7.10 6.12
C TYR A 201 4.65 7.44 4.65
N ALA A 202 4.11 8.62 4.40
CA ALA A 202 3.94 9.13 3.06
C ALA A 202 4.01 10.66 3.06
N GLY A 203 4.28 11.23 1.90
CA GLY A 203 4.30 12.67 1.67
C GLY A 203 3.45 13.03 0.47
N THR A 204 2.93 14.26 0.48
CA THR A 204 2.26 14.88 -0.66
C THR A 204 3.18 16.00 -1.15
N GLY A 205 3.56 16.00 -2.42
CA GLY A 205 4.40 17.07 -2.97
C GLY A 205 5.17 16.64 -4.22
N ALA A 206 5.96 17.55 -4.77
CA ALA A 206 6.67 17.39 -6.03
C ALA A 206 7.58 16.15 -6.08
N PHE A 207 8.10 15.68 -4.94
CA PHE A 207 8.92 14.47 -4.87
C PHE A 207 8.12 13.18 -5.02
N ALA A 208 6.84 13.17 -4.61
CA ALA A 208 5.97 12.00 -4.80
C ALA A 208 5.58 11.83 -6.27
N GLU A 209 5.41 12.95 -7.00
CA GLU A 209 5.04 12.95 -8.42
C GLU A 209 6.21 12.54 -9.34
N VAL A 210 7.46 12.82 -8.95
CA VAL A 210 8.65 12.46 -9.75
C VAL A 210 8.87 10.94 -9.81
N GLN A 211 8.38 10.19 -8.84
CA GLN A 211 8.51 8.72 -8.83
C GLN A 211 7.45 8.01 -9.69
N GLU A 212 6.44 8.72 -10.17
CA GLU A 212 5.47 8.14 -11.09
C GLU A 212 5.98 8.19 -12.53
N GLN A 213 5.99 7.03 -13.19
CA GLN A 213 6.27 6.97 -14.63
C GLN A 213 5.20 7.76 -15.37
N GLY A 214 5.62 8.67 -16.25
CA GLY A 214 4.70 9.42 -17.11
C GLY A 214 3.76 8.48 -17.87
N TRP A 215 2.54 8.91 -18.13
CA TRP A 215 1.49 8.12 -18.79
C TRP A 215 1.95 7.52 -20.12
N LEU A 216 2.77 8.23 -20.86
CA LEU A 216 3.32 7.79 -22.15
C LEU A 216 4.31 6.62 -21.96
N SER A 217 5.15 6.67 -20.92
CA SER A 217 6.06 5.58 -20.57
C SER A 217 5.28 4.34 -20.11
N LYS A 218 4.21 4.54 -19.31
CA LYS A 218 3.30 3.45 -18.92
C LYS A 218 2.62 2.81 -20.14
N PHE A 219 2.27 3.61 -21.16
CA PHE A 219 1.66 3.10 -22.38
C PHE A 219 2.63 2.24 -23.20
N PHE A 220 3.86 2.72 -23.44
CA PHE A 220 4.86 1.98 -24.21
C PHE A 220 5.45 0.77 -23.47
N SER A 221 5.43 0.74 -22.13
CA SER A 221 5.87 -0.40 -21.32
C SER A 221 4.74 -1.38 -21.00
N SER A 222 3.51 -1.12 -21.46
CA SER A 222 2.37 -2.00 -21.20
C SER A 222 2.45 -3.25 -22.07
N SER A 223 1.96 -4.39 -21.54
CA SER A 223 1.87 -5.65 -22.29
C SER A 223 0.93 -5.61 -23.51
N TRP A 224 0.25 -4.50 -23.73
CA TRP A 224 -0.62 -4.24 -24.88
C TRP A 224 0.15 -3.71 -26.11
N TRP A 225 1.40 -3.26 -25.92
CA TRP A 225 2.21 -2.79 -27.02
C TRP A 225 2.93 -3.95 -27.69
N PRO A 226 2.78 -4.14 -29.00
CA PRO A 226 3.23 -5.34 -29.71
C PRO A 226 4.75 -5.38 -30.03
N LEU A 227 5.58 -4.51 -29.49
CA LEU A 227 7.04 -4.49 -29.70
C LEU A 227 7.79 -5.07 -28.50
#